data_6c962865b7a3c236909cc316631c7d87
#
_entry.id   6c962865b7a3c236909cc316631c7d87
#
_cell.length_a   1.000
_cell.length_b   1.000
_cell.length_c   1.000
_cell.angle_alpha   90.00
_cell.angle_beta   90.00
_cell.angle_gamma   90.00
#
_symmetry.space_group_name_H-M   'P 1'
#
loop_
_entity.id
_entity.type
_entity.pdbx_description
1 polymer ?
#
loop_
_entity_poly.entity_id
_entity_poly.type
_entity_poly.pdbx_seq_one_letter_code
_entity_poly.pdbx_strand_id
1 'polypeptide(L)'
;AIERSACPTCGSCSGMFTANSMNCLTEALGLSLPGNGSLLATHADREQLFREAGRLVVEIARRHYEQDDASVLPRAIASFEAFENAMSLDIAMGGSTNTVLHLLAAAEEAGVNFTMADIDRLSRKVPNICKVAPATNQYHMEDVHRAGGVIGILGELDRGGLLHRDVPTVHSATLGEALARWDLVRCEEESARQRYLAGPGGIPTQVAFSQPSRWPGWRRAGSECRPGRPGTAGG
;
A
#
# COMPACT_ATOMS: atom_id res chain seq x y z
N ALA A 1 -3.59 -11.71 -32.23
CA ALA A 1 -4.74 -10.85 -31.87
C ALA A 1 -5.03 -10.95 -30.37
N ILE A 2 -5.22 -12.15 -29.82
CA ILE A 2 -5.55 -12.39 -28.39
C ILE A 2 -4.47 -11.78 -27.48
N GLU A 3 -3.19 -12.04 -27.73
CA GLU A 3 -2.06 -11.54 -26.96
C GLU A 3 -2.05 -10.00 -26.87
N ARG A 4 -2.34 -9.32 -27.98
CA ARG A 4 -2.40 -7.84 -28.05
C ARG A 4 -3.64 -7.24 -27.38
N SER A 5 -4.66 -8.04 -27.10
CA SER A 5 -5.96 -7.59 -26.58
C SER A 5 -6.24 -8.12 -25.18
N ALA A 6 -5.44 -9.06 -24.68
CA ALA A 6 -5.67 -9.73 -23.41
C ALA A 6 -5.54 -8.80 -22.19
N CYS A 7 -4.72 -7.76 -22.31
CA CYS A 7 -4.57 -6.74 -21.27
C CYS A 7 -4.63 -5.36 -21.95
N PRO A 8 -5.81 -4.76 -22.09
CA PRO A 8 -5.99 -3.50 -22.82
C PRO A 8 -5.36 -2.29 -22.10
N THR A 9 -5.08 -2.41 -20.82
CA THR A 9 -4.38 -1.39 -20.02
C THR A 9 -3.01 -1.89 -19.64
N CYS A 10 -1.98 -1.07 -19.86
CA CYS A 10 -0.61 -1.47 -19.55
C CYS A 10 -0.26 -1.23 -18.08
N GLY A 11 0.64 -2.05 -17.56
CA GLY A 11 1.43 -1.77 -16.39
C GLY A 11 0.89 -2.34 -15.10
N SER A 12 0.99 -1.60 -13.99
CA SER A 12 0.42 -2.04 -12.71
C SER A 12 -1.01 -2.47 -12.93
N CYS A 13 -1.31 -3.69 -12.53
CA CYS A 13 -2.59 -4.33 -12.77
C CYS A 13 -3.75 -3.47 -12.29
N SER A 14 -4.87 -3.51 -13.00
CA SER A 14 -6.11 -2.85 -12.57
C SER A 14 -6.74 -3.45 -11.32
N GLY A 15 -6.19 -4.55 -10.79
CA GLY A 15 -6.70 -5.25 -9.60
C GLY A 15 -5.60 -5.85 -8.74
N MET A 16 -6.01 -6.57 -7.69
CA MET A 16 -5.13 -7.23 -6.71
C MET A 16 -4.64 -8.60 -7.21
N PHE A 17 -4.08 -8.62 -8.41
CA PHE A 17 -3.33 -9.77 -8.90
C PHE A 17 -1.93 -9.79 -8.29
N THR A 18 -1.18 -10.87 -8.48
CA THR A 18 0.09 -11.11 -7.79
C THR A 18 1.08 -9.95 -7.91
N ALA A 19 1.34 -9.48 -9.13
CA ALA A 19 2.31 -8.41 -9.35
C ALA A 19 1.92 -7.11 -8.63
N ASN A 20 0.64 -6.74 -8.71
CA ASN A 20 0.18 -5.52 -8.07
C ASN A 20 0.08 -5.66 -6.55
N SER A 21 -0.35 -6.81 -6.05
CA SER A 21 -0.30 -7.10 -4.61
C SER A 21 1.11 -6.93 -4.07
N MET A 22 2.14 -7.48 -4.75
CA MET A 22 3.53 -7.29 -4.34
C MET A 22 3.97 -5.81 -4.41
N ASN A 23 3.53 -5.04 -5.40
CA ASN A 23 3.79 -3.59 -5.43
C ASN A 23 3.20 -2.88 -4.19
N CYS A 24 2.01 -3.26 -3.76
CA CYS A 24 1.41 -2.73 -2.53
C CYS A 24 2.21 -3.16 -1.28
N LEU A 25 2.65 -4.41 -1.25
CA LEU A 25 3.40 -4.94 -0.11
C LEU A 25 4.80 -4.31 0.03
N THR A 26 5.47 -3.97 -1.08
CA THR A 26 6.75 -3.22 -0.99
C THR A 26 6.57 -1.84 -0.39
N GLU A 27 5.40 -1.21 -0.58
CA GLU A 27 5.06 0.06 0.06
C GLU A 27 4.84 -0.13 1.58
N ALA A 28 4.12 -1.17 1.98
CA ALA A 28 3.88 -1.49 3.39
C ALA A 28 5.13 -1.96 4.13
N LEU A 29 6.07 -2.63 3.44
CA LEU A 29 7.40 -2.99 3.95
C LEU A 29 8.29 -1.75 4.16
N GLY A 30 7.89 -0.58 3.68
CA GLY A 30 8.70 0.62 3.73
C GLY A 30 9.79 0.72 2.64
N LEU A 31 9.77 -0.15 1.63
CA LEU A 31 10.79 -0.27 0.59
C LEU A 31 10.46 0.48 -0.70
N SER A 32 9.32 1.16 -0.78
CA SER A 32 8.95 1.98 -1.94
C SER A 32 8.23 3.26 -1.53
N LEU A 33 8.08 4.18 -2.50
CA LEU A 33 7.43 5.46 -2.27
C LEU A 33 5.91 5.32 -2.13
N PRO A 34 5.25 6.21 -1.37
CA PRO A 34 3.79 6.28 -1.28
C PRO A 34 3.15 6.43 -2.67
N GLY A 35 2.15 5.59 -2.93
CA GLY A 35 1.47 5.54 -4.22
C GLY A 35 2.06 4.54 -5.22
N ASN A 36 3.21 3.94 -4.95
CA ASN A 36 3.82 2.98 -5.87
C ASN A 36 2.89 1.79 -6.17
N GLY A 37 2.22 1.26 -5.16
CA GLY A 37 1.34 0.10 -5.32
C GLY A 37 0.00 0.41 -5.96
N SER A 38 -0.46 1.66 -5.93
CA SER A 38 -1.81 2.02 -6.36
C SER A 38 -1.86 2.89 -7.62
N LEU A 39 -0.81 3.64 -7.95
CA LEU A 39 -0.74 4.48 -9.14
C LEU A 39 -0.62 3.61 -10.39
N LEU A 40 -1.55 3.75 -11.32
CA LEU A 40 -1.54 2.98 -12.57
C LEU A 40 -0.31 3.30 -13.42
N ALA A 41 0.19 2.31 -14.15
CA ALA A 41 1.37 2.50 -15.01
C ALA A 41 1.13 3.49 -16.17
N THR A 42 -0.12 3.65 -16.58
CA THR A 42 -0.53 4.59 -17.62
C THR A 42 -0.82 6.00 -17.10
N HIS A 43 -0.74 6.22 -15.78
CA HIS A 43 -0.98 7.52 -15.18
C HIS A 43 0.19 8.47 -15.48
N ALA A 44 -0.09 9.73 -15.79
CA ALA A 44 0.94 10.73 -16.11
C ALA A 44 1.97 10.92 -14.98
N ASP A 45 1.54 10.84 -13.73
CA ASP A 45 2.41 11.04 -12.56
C ASP A 45 3.33 9.85 -12.28
N ARG A 46 3.17 8.72 -13.00
CA ARG A 46 4.03 7.54 -12.83
C ARG A 46 5.49 7.86 -13.15
N GLU A 47 5.73 8.65 -14.19
CA GLU A 47 7.09 9.11 -14.53
C GLU A 47 7.70 9.96 -13.43
N GLN A 48 6.92 10.86 -12.83
CA GLN A 48 7.38 11.68 -11.71
C GLN A 48 7.75 10.83 -10.49
N LEU A 49 6.93 9.83 -10.16
CA LEU A 49 7.22 8.88 -9.07
C LEU A 49 8.54 8.13 -9.31
N PHE A 50 8.81 7.71 -10.55
CA PHE A 50 10.09 7.06 -10.91
C PHE A 50 11.28 8.01 -10.77
N ARG A 51 11.12 9.28 -11.13
CA ARG A 51 12.18 10.30 -10.95
C ARG A 51 12.46 10.56 -9.45
N GLU A 52 11.42 10.59 -8.62
CA GLU A 52 11.56 10.67 -7.16
C GLU A 52 12.31 9.46 -6.61
N ALA A 53 11.93 8.25 -7.03
CA ALA A 53 12.62 7.02 -6.62
C ALA A 53 14.10 7.01 -7.05
N GLY A 54 14.39 7.48 -8.28
CA GLY A 54 15.75 7.60 -8.78
C GLY A 54 16.61 8.57 -7.97
N ARG A 55 16.06 9.70 -7.52
CA ARG A 55 16.79 10.63 -6.64
C ARG A 55 17.01 10.02 -5.26
N LEU A 56 15.97 9.40 -4.70
CA LEU A 56 16.03 8.79 -3.39
C LEU A 56 17.04 7.65 -3.32
N VAL A 57 17.13 6.79 -4.33
CA VAL A 57 18.11 5.69 -4.32
C VAL A 57 19.55 6.20 -4.35
N VAL A 58 19.83 7.31 -5.05
CA VAL A 58 21.15 7.95 -5.05
C VAL A 58 21.46 8.54 -3.67
N GLU A 59 20.49 9.17 -3.02
CA GLU A 59 20.63 9.70 -1.66
C GLU A 59 20.91 8.58 -0.65
N ILE A 60 20.14 7.50 -0.69
CA ILE A 60 20.33 6.32 0.15
C ILE A 60 21.72 5.71 -0.05
N ALA A 61 22.18 5.58 -1.31
CA ALA A 61 23.50 5.08 -1.62
C ALA A 61 24.61 5.98 -1.02
N ARG A 62 24.47 7.30 -1.14
CA ARG A 62 25.42 8.25 -0.51
C ARG A 62 25.43 8.13 1.02
N ARG A 63 24.30 8.05 1.65
CA ARG A 63 24.21 7.85 3.10
C ARG A 63 24.96 6.59 3.53
N HIS A 64 24.76 5.50 2.81
CA HIS A 64 25.44 4.25 3.12
C HIS A 64 26.95 4.33 2.88
N TYR A 65 27.38 4.74 1.67
CA TYR A 65 28.80 4.67 1.28
C TYR A 65 29.65 5.84 1.79
N GLU A 66 29.09 7.04 1.97
CA GLU A 66 29.83 8.23 2.38
C GLU A 66 29.68 8.52 3.88
N GLN A 67 28.60 8.05 4.53
CA GLN A 67 28.30 8.33 5.94
C GLN A 67 28.24 7.07 6.81
N ASP A 68 28.54 5.89 6.23
CA ASP A 68 28.48 4.58 6.89
C ASP A 68 27.12 4.29 7.57
N ASP A 69 26.03 4.80 6.97
CA ASP A 69 24.67 4.65 7.49
C ASP A 69 24.05 3.33 7.02
N ALA A 70 24.13 2.31 7.85
CA ALA A 70 23.54 1.00 7.58
C ALA A 70 22.00 0.98 7.77
N SER A 71 21.40 1.98 8.42
CA SER A 71 19.95 2.02 8.67
C SER A 71 19.11 2.15 7.41
N VAL A 72 19.71 2.62 6.32
CA VAL A 72 19.05 2.81 5.03
C VAL A 72 19.03 1.54 4.16
N LEU A 73 19.71 0.49 4.58
CA LEU A 73 19.75 -0.76 3.82
C LEU A 73 18.40 -1.48 3.85
N PRO A 74 18.01 -2.17 2.76
CA PRO A 74 16.75 -2.90 2.72
C PRO A 74 16.55 -3.88 3.88
N ARG A 75 17.62 -4.56 4.33
CA ARG A 75 17.58 -5.49 5.48
C ARG A 75 17.34 -4.79 6.81
N ALA A 76 17.77 -3.53 6.96
CA ALA A 76 17.50 -2.75 8.17
C ALA A 76 16.06 -2.25 8.22
N ILE A 77 15.46 -1.97 7.05
CA ILE A 77 14.07 -1.51 6.92
C ILE A 77 13.09 -2.69 7.03
N ALA A 78 13.36 -3.79 6.34
CA ALA A 78 12.50 -4.98 6.30
C ALA A 78 12.64 -5.81 7.57
N SER A 79 12.26 -5.23 8.72
CA SER A 79 12.22 -5.89 10.03
C SER A 79 11.05 -6.87 10.13
N PHE A 80 11.02 -7.67 11.20
CA PHE A 80 9.89 -8.57 11.48
C PHE A 80 8.57 -7.82 11.53
N GLU A 81 8.54 -6.65 12.20
CA GLU A 81 7.36 -5.79 12.30
C GLU A 81 6.94 -5.21 10.95
N ALA A 82 7.90 -4.92 10.06
CA ALA A 82 7.60 -4.51 8.69
C ALA A 82 6.94 -5.64 7.89
N PHE A 83 7.36 -6.89 8.06
CA PHE A 83 6.68 -8.05 7.47
C PHE A 83 5.28 -8.26 8.05
N GLU A 84 5.07 -8.05 9.34
CA GLU A 84 3.73 -8.07 9.94
C GLU A 84 2.83 -6.97 9.36
N ASN A 85 3.35 -5.75 9.17
CA ASN A 85 2.62 -4.67 8.52
C ASN A 85 2.24 -5.02 7.08
N ALA A 86 3.18 -5.59 6.31
CA ALA A 86 2.92 -5.99 4.93
C ALA A 86 1.86 -7.10 4.85
N MET A 87 1.94 -8.13 5.70
CA MET A 87 0.93 -9.19 5.74
C MET A 87 -0.42 -8.67 6.24
N SER A 88 -0.44 -7.74 7.20
CA SER A 88 -1.67 -7.10 7.65
C SER A 88 -2.33 -6.32 6.51
N LEU A 89 -1.55 -5.59 5.69
CA LEU A 89 -2.05 -4.95 4.49
C LEU A 89 -2.62 -5.98 3.50
N ASP A 90 -1.90 -7.07 3.24
CA ASP A 90 -2.32 -8.10 2.28
C ASP A 90 -3.67 -8.71 2.64
N ILE A 91 -3.86 -9.06 3.91
CA ILE A 91 -5.13 -9.57 4.44
C ILE A 91 -6.23 -8.51 4.32
N ALA A 92 -5.93 -7.27 4.71
CA ALA A 92 -6.89 -6.17 4.70
C ALA A 92 -7.38 -5.81 3.31
N MET A 93 -6.51 -5.82 2.31
CA MET A 93 -6.85 -5.48 0.93
C MET A 93 -7.32 -6.67 0.09
N GLY A 94 -7.23 -7.90 0.60
CA GLY A 94 -7.58 -9.10 -0.14
C GLY A 94 -6.63 -9.36 -1.31
N GLY A 95 -5.34 -9.37 -1.02
CA GLY A 95 -4.27 -9.59 -2.00
C GLY A 95 -4.24 -11.01 -2.56
N SER A 96 -3.32 -11.25 -3.47
CA SER A 96 -3.12 -12.55 -4.11
C SER A 96 -2.58 -13.59 -3.11
N THR A 97 -3.06 -14.82 -3.16
CA THR A 97 -2.52 -15.93 -2.36
C THR A 97 -1.04 -16.20 -2.63
N ASN A 98 -0.52 -15.81 -3.79
CA ASN A 98 0.91 -15.94 -4.12
C ASN A 98 1.80 -15.03 -3.28
N THR A 99 1.27 -13.95 -2.70
CA THR A 99 2.02 -13.04 -1.83
C THR A 99 2.52 -13.74 -0.57
N VAL A 100 1.81 -14.76 -0.09
CA VAL A 100 2.27 -15.62 1.03
C VAL A 100 3.63 -16.22 0.72
N LEU A 101 3.77 -16.81 -0.47
CA LEU A 101 5.05 -17.41 -0.90
C LEU A 101 6.14 -16.35 -1.06
N HIS A 102 5.80 -15.21 -1.65
CA HIS A 102 6.76 -14.14 -1.91
C HIS A 102 7.23 -13.46 -0.64
N LEU A 103 6.34 -13.21 0.33
CA LEU A 103 6.74 -12.61 1.62
C LEU A 103 7.62 -13.56 2.43
N LEU A 104 7.29 -14.85 2.47
CA LEU A 104 8.14 -15.84 3.15
C LEU A 104 9.53 -15.93 2.51
N ALA A 105 9.60 -15.94 1.18
CA ALA A 105 10.88 -15.92 0.46
C ALA A 105 11.68 -14.64 0.74
N ALA A 106 11.02 -13.49 0.73
CA ALA A 106 11.66 -12.21 1.04
C ALA A 106 12.15 -12.15 2.50
N ALA A 107 11.39 -12.71 3.44
CA ALA A 107 11.79 -12.78 4.85
C ALA A 107 13.02 -13.66 5.04
N GLU A 108 13.07 -14.83 4.38
CA GLU A 108 14.24 -15.72 4.38
C GLU A 108 15.48 -14.99 3.85
N GLU A 109 15.38 -14.31 2.70
CA GLU A 109 16.46 -13.51 2.13
C GLU A 109 16.90 -12.34 3.03
N ALA A 110 15.96 -11.75 3.76
CA ALA A 110 16.25 -10.70 4.73
C ALA A 110 16.88 -11.24 6.03
N GLY A 111 16.84 -12.55 6.28
CA GLY A 111 17.26 -13.17 7.53
C GLY A 111 16.25 -12.93 8.66
N VAL A 112 14.98 -12.72 8.34
CA VAL A 112 13.88 -12.48 9.28
C VAL A 112 13.08 -13.77 9.48
N ASN A 113 12.92 -14.20 10.71
CA ASN A 113 12.14 -15.40 11.06
C ASN A 113 10.64 -15.11 11.05
N PHE A 114 10.11 -14.79 9.87
CA PHE A 114 8.67 -14.60 9.62
C PHE A 114 8.11 -15.89 8.99
N THR A 115 7.07 -16.46 9.57
CA THR A 115 6.63 -17.83 9.29
C THR A 115 5.14 -17.93 8.95
N MET A 116 4.71 -19.11 8.48
CA MET A 116 3.28 -19.41 8.28
C MET A 116 2.45 -19.27 9.56
N ALA A 117 3.04 -19.51 10.73
CA ALA A 117 2.35 -19.33 12.01
C ALA A 117 2.02 -17.86 12.28
N ASP A 118 2.90 -16.93 11.87
CA ASP A 118 2.66 -15.50 11.99
C ASP A 118 1.55 -15.06 11.04
N ILE A 119 1.53 -15.59 9.82
CA ILE A 119 0.47 -15.33 8.84
C ILE A 119 -0.89 -15.84 9.38
N ASP A 120 -0.96 -17.04 9.93
CA ASP A 120 -2.18 -17.58 10.52
C ASP A 120 -2.65 -16.72 11.70
N ARG A 121 -1.74 -16.30 12.57
CA ARG A 121 -2.04 -15.40 13.69
C ARG A 121 -2.62 -14.07 13.21
N LEU A 122 -2.01 -13.45 12.20
CA LEU A 122 -2.48 -12.17 11.63
C LEU A 122 -3.83 -12.34 10.93
N SER A 123 -4.04 -13.45 10.21
CA SER A 123 -5.30 -13.70 9.50
C SER A 123 -6.52 -13.80 10.42
N ARG A 124 -6.32 -14.18 11.68
CA ARG A 124 -7.38 -14.23 12.69
C ARG A 124 -7.66 -12.86 13.32
N LYS A 125 -6.72 -11.92 13.21
CA LYS A 125 -6.76 -10.61 13.88
C LYS A 125 -7.15 -9.48 12.94
N VAL A 126 -6.65 -9.52 11.70
CA VAL A 126 -6.80 -8.45 10.73
C VAL A 126 -8.07 -8.68 9.90
N PRO A 127 -9.02 -7.72 9.88
CA PRO A 127 -10.21 -7.83 9.05
C PRO A 127 -9.88 -7.55 7.57
N ASN A 128 -10.59 -8.22 6.66
CA ASN A 128 -10.62 -7.78 5.26
C ASN A 128 -11.47 -6.50 5.16
N ILE A 129 -10.85 -5.40 4.77
CA ILE A 129 -11.48 -4.08 4.74
C ILE A 129 -11.60 -3.51 3.33
N CYS A 130 -11.04 -4.19 2.33
CA CYS A 130 -11.02 -3.72 0.95
C CYS A 130 -11.46 -4.84 0.02
N LYS A 131 -12.31 -4.54 -0.95
CA LYS A 131 -12.75 -5.50 -1.96
C LYS A 131 -12.55 -4.90 -3.33
N VAL A 132 -11.54 -5.41 -4.03
CA VAL A 132 -11.07 -4.88 -5.32
C VAL A 132 -11.01 -6.01 -6.34
N ALA A 133 -11.07 -5.71 -7.64
CA ALA A 133 -10.89 -6.70 -8.68
C ALA A 133 -9.64 -7.58 -8.41
N PRO A 134 -9.71 -8.89 -8.60
CA PRO A 134 -10.78 -9.68 -9.19
C PRO A 134 -11.91 -10.10 -8.24
N ALA A 135 -11.84 -9.77 -6.95
CA ALA A 135 -12.85 -10.14 -5.97
C ALA A 135 -14.20 -9.41 -6.18
N THR A 136 -14.21 -8.34 -6.96
CA THR A 136 -15.37 -7.59 -7.42
C THR A 136 -15.13 -6.98 -8.79
N ASN A 137 -16.21 -6.71 -9.54
CA ASN A 137 -16.15 -5.98 -10.81
C ASN A 137 -16.44 -4.47 -10.64
N GLN A 138 -16.70 -4.01 -9.40
CA GLN A 138 -17.13 -2.64 -9.15
C GLN A 138 -15.95 -1.69 -8.89
N TYR A 139 -14.88 -2.19 -8.26
CA TYR A 139 -13.75 -1.38 -7.83
C TYR A 139 -12.44 -1.94 -8.37
N HIS A 140 -11.57 -1.05 -8.81
CA HIS A 140 -10.26 -1.34 -9.39
C HIS A 140 -9.17 -0.57 -8.64
N MET A 141 -7.91 -0.79 -9.00
CA MET A 141 -6.78 -0.11 -8.34
C MET A 141 -6.82 1.41 -8.45
N GLU A 142 -7.39 1.94 -9.53
CA GLU A 142 -7.58 3.38 -9.67
C GLU A 142 -8.49 3.94 -8.57
N ASP A 143 -9.52 3.20 -8.20
CA ASP A 143 -10.42 3.58 -7.11
C ASP A 143 -9.70 3.57 -5.77
N VAL A 144 -8.87 2.55 -5.54
CA VAL A 144 -8.02 2.47 -4.34
C VAL A 144 -7.05 3.64 -4.29
N HIS A 145 -6.39 3.96 -5.42
CA HIS A 145 -5.48 5.10 -5.49
C HIS A 145 -6.16 6.40 -5.10
N ARG A 146 -7.30 6.69 -5.70
CA ARG A 146 -8.11 7.90 -5.41
C ARG A 146 -8.66 7.96 -3.99
N ALA A 147 -8.76 6.80 -3.34
CA ALA A 147 -9.16 6.70 -1.94
C ALA A 147 -8.00 6.90 -0.95
N GLY A 148 -6.80 7.20 -1.43
CA GLY A 148 -5.61 7.39 -0.61
C GLY A 148 -4.59 6.27 -0.76
N GLY A 149 -4.80 5.35 -1.68
CA GLY A 149 -3.86 4.28 -2.02
C GLY A 149 -3.59 3.30 -0.88
N VAL A 150 -2.41 2.71 -0.92
CA VAL A 150 -1.92 1.80 0.13
C VAL A 150 -1.83 2.50 1.47
N ILE A 151 -1.35 3.74 1.50
CA ILE A 151 -1.27 4.56 2.73
C ILE A 151 -2.65 4.75 3.37
N GLY A 152 -3.70 4.92 2.57
CA GLY A 152 -5.06 5.02 3.10
C GLY A 152 -5.52 3.74 3.81
N ILE A 153 -5.21 2.56 3.25
CA ILE A 153 -5.50 1.27 3.88
C ILE A 153 -4.67 1.09 5.16
N LEU A 154 -3.37 1.39 5.10
CA LEU A 154 -2.49 1.38 6.28
C LEU A 154 -2.99 2.35 7.36
N GLY A 155 -3.49 3.52 6.98
CA GLY A 155 -4.10 4.47 7.90
C GLY A 155 -5.32 3.90 8.65
N GLU A 156 -6.17 3.12 7.96
CA GLU A 156 -7.30 2.43 8.61
C GLU A 156 -6.81 1.33 9.57
N LEU A 157 -5.82 0.54 9.17
CA LEU A 157 -5.22 -0.47 10.03
C LEU A 157 -4.58 0.15 11.28
N ASP A 158 -3.92 1.29 11.13
CA ASP A 158 -3.33 2.02 12.24
C ASP A 158 -4.39 2.55 13.22
N ARG A 159 -5.50 3.08 12.71
CA ARG A 159 -6.65 3.48 13.54
C ARG A 159 -7.24 2.31 14.31
N GLY A 160 -7.14 1.12 13.76
CA GLY A 160 -7.53 -0.15 14.41
C GLY A 160 -6.47 -0.71 15.37
N GLY A 161 -5.32 -0.09 15.53
CA GLY A 161 -4.21 -0.61 16.36
C GLY A 161 -3.61 -1.92 15.82
N LEU A 162 -3.58 -2.07 14.49
CA LEU A 162 -3.16 -3.29 13.79
C LEU A 162 -1.81 -3.14 13.06
N LEU A 163 -1.08 -2.03 13.31
CA LEU A 163 0.22 -1.75 12.70
C LEU A 163 1.30 -1.42 13.72
N HIS A 164 2.52 -1.69 13.32
CA HIS A 164 3.74 -1.22 13.97
C HIS A 164 4.16 0.11 13.33
N ARG A 165 4.04 1.21 14.07
CA ARG A 165 4.26 2.57 13.55
C ARG A 165 5.74 2.96 13.48
N ASP A 166 6.56 2.35 14.34
CA ASP A 166 7.95 2.77 14.56
C ASP A 166 8.93 2.15 13.57
N VAL A 167 8.43 1.36 12.60
CA VAL A 167 9.26 0.76 11.56
C VAL A 167 9.75 1.85 10.59
N PRO A 168 11.04 1.81 10.20
CA PRO A 168 11.58 2.77 9.24
C PRO A 168 11.04 2.53 7.82
N THR A 169 11.14 3.56 6.99
CA THR A 169 10.84 3.48 5.55
C THR A 169 11.93 4.17 4.75
N VAL A 170 12.03 3.88 3.45
CA VAL A 170 13.01 4.54 2.56
C VAL A 170 12.78 6.06 2.44
N HIS A 171 11.60 6.55 2.76
CA HIS A 171 11.19 7.95 2.53
C HIS A 171 10.83 8.73 3.81
N SER A 172 10.75 8.07 4.95
CA SER A 172 10.39 8.68 6.24
C SER A 172 11.11 7.94 7.37
N ALA A 173 11.39 8.61 8.48
CA ALA A 173 12.07 7.98 9.60
C ALA A 173 11.24 6.82 10.19
N THR A 174 9.90 6.97 10.19
CA THR A 174 8.98 5.92 10.63
C THR A 174 7.74 5.83 9.73
N LEU A 175 7.06 4.69 9.76
CA LEU A 175 5.75 4.53 9.13
C LEU A 175 4.72 5.50 9.74
N GLY A 176 4.82 5.79 11.03
CA GLY A 176 3.95 6.75 11.71
C GLY A 176 4.07 8.16 11.11
N GLU A 177 5.28 8.62 10.80
CA GLU A 177 5.50 9.88 10.09
C GLU A 177 4.99 9.83 8.65
N ALA A 178 5.21 8.70 7.96
CA ALA A 178 4.66 8.51 6.63
C ALA A 178 3.13 8.61 6.61
N LEU A 179 2.44 8.00 7.56
CA LEU A 179 1.00 8.10 7.72
C LEU A 179 0.55 9.53 8.04
N ALA A 180 1.27 10.24 8.92
CA ALA A 180 0.95 11.64 9.24
C ALA A 180 1.03 12.54 8.01
N ARG A 181 1.96 12.26 7.09
CA ARG A 181 2.18 13.06 5.89
C ARG A 181 1.31 12.68 4.71
N TRP A 182 0.98 11.40 4.53
CA TRP A 182 0.38 10.90 3.29
C TRP A 182 -1.04 10.32 3.45
N ASP A 183 -1.51 10.05 4.67
CA ASP A 183 -2.88 9.57 4.89
C ASP A 183 -3.87 10.74 4.73
N LEU A 184 -4.67 10.73 3.67
CA LEU A 184 -5.63 11.78 3.34
C LEU A 184 -6.67 12.08 4.44
N VAL A 185 -6.85 11.15 5.37
CA VAL A 185 -7.77 11.36 6.51
C VAL A 185 -7.12 12.19 7.61
N ARG A 186 -5.78 12.16 7.70
CA ARG A 186 -5.01 12.83 8.76
C ARG A 186 -4.30 14.08 8.29
N CYS A 187 -3.91 14.09 7.02
CA CYS A 187 -3.02 15.10 6.50
C CYS A 187 -3.77 16.12 5.62
N GLU A 188 -3.39 17.38 5.75
CA GLU A 188 -3.91 18.48 4.94
C GLU A 188 -2.90 18.94 3.87
N GLU A 189 -1.78 18.22 3.72
CA GLU A 189 -0.75 18.59 2.75
C GLU A 189 -1.27 18.48 1.31
N GLU A 190 -1.10 19.56 0.56
CA GLU A 190 -1.53 19.60 -0.83
C GLU A 190 -0.79 18.57 -1.70
N SER A 191 0.46 18.27 -1.40
CA SER A 191 1.25 17.25 -2.10
C SER A 191 0.64 15.85 -2.03
N ALA A 192 0.07 15.46 -0.88
CA ALA A 192 -0.64 14.20 -0.71
C ALA A 192 -1.96 14.20 -1.47
N ARG A 193 -2.69 15.32 -1.42
CA ARG A 193 -3.95 15.47 -2.17
C ARG A 193 -3.70 15.39 -3.68
N GLN A 194 -2.70 16.09 -4.18
CA GLN A 194 -2.33 16.05 -5.60
C GLN A 194 -1.96 14.64 -6.04
N ARG A 195 -1.19 13.91 -5.24
CA ARG A 195 -0.78 12.55 -5.58
C ARG A 195 -1.96 11.59 -5.73
N TYR A 196 -2.91 11.62 -4.81
CA TYR A 196 -3.99 10.63 -4.77
C TYR A 196 -5.28 11.09 -5.45
N LEU A 197 -5.54 12.38 -5.53
CA LEU A 197 -6.79 12.92 -6.06
C LEU A 197 -6.69 13.43 -7.50
N ALA A 198 -5.48 13.47 -8.08
CA ALA A 198 -5.30 13.80 -9.49
C ALA A 198 -5.93 12.73 -10.39
N GLY A 199 -6.60 13.17 -11.44
CA GLY A 199 -7.12 12.28 -12.48
C GLY A 199 -6.01 11.76 -13.38
N PRO A 200 -6.29 10.74 -14.22
CA PRO A 200 -5.39 10.30 -15.28
C PRO A 200 -4.96 11.51 -16.14
N GLY A 201 -3.65 11.61 -16.42
CA GLY A 201 -3.08 12.75 -17.13
C GLY A 201 -2.75 13.97 -16.25
N GLY A 202 -2.76 13.83 -14.93
CA GLY A 202 -2.43 14.89 -13.97
C GLY A 202 -3.54 15.93 -13.81
N ILE A 203 -4.75 15.66 -14.30
CA ILE A 203 -5.92 16.53 -14.15
C ILE A 203 -6.58 16.21 -12.80
N PRO A 204 -6.88 17.23 -11.95
CA PRO A 204 -7.60 17.01 -10.71
C PRO A 204 -8.93 16.27 -10.97
N THR A 205 -9.24 15.30 -10.12
CA THR A 205 -10.50 14.58 -10.19
C THR A 205 -11.69 15.51 -9.99
N GLN A 206 -12.85 15.10 -10.49
CA GLN A 206 -14.10 15.80 -10.23
C GLN A 206 -14.34 15.93 -8.72
N VAL A 207 -15.12 16.95 -8.33
CA VAL A 207 -15.43 17.25 -6.92
C VAL A 207 -15.91 16.04 -6.12
N ALA A 208 -16.58 15.07 -6.78
CA ALA A 208 -16.99 13.81 -6.15
C ALA A 208 -15.83 12.98 -5.61
N PHE A 209 -14.64 13.07 -6.21
CA PHE A 209 -13.42 12.37 -5.81
C PHE A 209 -12.46 13.24 -5.01
N SER A 210 -12.62 14.55 -5.05
CA SER A 210 -11.78 15.51 -4.30
C SER A 210 -12.04 15.47 -2.79
N GLN A 211 -13.10 14.79 -2.35
CA GLN A 211 -13.44 14.61 -0.94
C GLN A 211 -13.60 13.12 -0.63
N PRO A 212 -12.56 12.44 -0.12
CA PRO A 212 -12.59 11.01 0.20
C PRO A 212 -13.80 10.59 1.03
N SER A 213 -14.23 11.45 1.96
CA SER A 213 -15.41 11.22 2.80
C SER A 213 -16.75 11.25 2.06
N ARG A 214 -16.78 11.74 0.83
CA ARG A 214 -18.00 11.87 0.01
C ARG A 214 -18.04 10.94 -1.20
N TRP A 215 -16.96 10.23 -1.49
CA TRP A 215 -16.96 9.26 -2.58
C TRP A 215 -17.86 8.06 -2.22
N PRO A 216 -18.91 7.76 -3.01
CA PRO A 216 -19.85 6.69 -2.66
C PRO A 216 -19.18 5.31 -2.60
N GLY A 217 -18.16 5.08 -3.44
CA GLY A 217 -17.35 3.86 -3.42
C GLY A 217 -16.50 3.74 -2.17
N TRP A 218 -15.88 4.82 -1.70
CA TRP A 218 -15.14 4.84 -0.44
C TRP A 218 -16.04 4.60 0.77
N ARG A 219 -17.24 5.16 0.80
CA ARG A 219 -18.17 4.87 1.90
C ARG A 219 -18.73 3.46 1.86
N ARG A 220 -18.84 2.84 0.70
CA ARG A 220 -19.26 1.43 0.58
C ARG A 220 -18.09 0.50 0.80
N ALA A 221 -16.92 0.79 0.26
CA ALA A 221 -15.67 0.16 0.64
C ALA A 221 -15.35 0.47 2.10
N GLY A 222 -15.51 1.72 2.57
CA GLY A 222 -15.29 2.14 3.95
C GLY A 222 -16.41 1.78 4.95
N SER A 223 -17.63 1.48 4.54
CA SER A 223 -18.64 0.87 5.40
C SER A 223 -18.51 -0.65 5.46
N GLU A 224 -17.93 -1.23 4.43
CA GLU A 224 -17.39 -2.59 4.46
C GLU A 224 -15.96 -2.61 5.05
N CYS A 225 -15.26 -1.48 5.09
CA CYS A 225 -13.93 -1.23 5.63
C CYS A 225 -13.92 -0.67 7.07
N ARG A 226 -15.02 -0.58 7.75
CA ARG A 226 -14.97 -0.37 9.20
C ARG A 226 -14.61 -1.72 9.84
N PRO A 227 -13.69 -1.74 10.82
CA PRO A 227 -13.46 -2.93 11.60
C PRO A 227 -14.84 -3.42 12.06
N GLY A 228 -15.21 -4.62 11.61
CA GLY A 228 -16.44 -5.25 12.02
C GLY A 228 -16.48 -5.16 13.53
N ARG A 229 -17.56 -4.65 14.10
CA ARG A 229 -17.82 -4.86 15.52
C ARG A 229 -17.55 -6.34 15.77
N PRO A 230 -16.78 -6.71 16.80
CA PRO A 230 -16.61 -8.10 17.14
C PRO A 230 -18.00 -8.71 17.15
N GLY A 231 -18.20 -9.70 16.30
CA GLY A 231 -19.47 -10.35 16.14
C GLY A 231 -19.95 -10.75 17.53
N THR A 232 -21.05 -10.17 17.97
CA THR A 232 -21.82 -10.75 19.06
C THR A 232 -22.17 -12.14 18.55
N ALA A 233 -21.50 -13.15 19.10
CA ALA A 233 -21.93 -14.52 18.99
C ALA A 233 -23.39 -14.53 19.53
N GLY A 234 -24.32 -14.48 18.60
CA GLY A 234 -25.73 -14.69 18.87
C GLY A 234 -26.00 -16.17 18.91
N GLY A 235 -26.59 -16.61 19.99
CA GLY A 235 -26.97 -17.95 20.26
C GLY A 235 -27.91 -18.60 19.26
#